data_c8124d0822ad53df650585dfeefb35c9
#
_entry.id   c8124d0822ad53df650585dfeefb35c9
#
_cell.length_a   1.000
_cell.length_b   1.000
_cell.length_c   1.000
_cell.angle_alpha   90.00
_cell.angle_beta   90.00
_cell.angle_gamma   90.00
#
_symmetry.space_group_name_H-M   'P 1'
#
loop_
_entity.id
_entity.type
_entity.pdbx_description
1 polymer ?
#
loop_
_entity_poly.entity_id
_entity_poly.type
_entity_poly.pdbx_seq_one_letter_code
_entity_poly.pdbx_strand_id
1 'polypeptide(L)'
;VLYMPVKFEATTIVAVRHNGHNAMAGDGQVTMGEKVIMKGTAHKVRRIYNDKVVVGFAGSVADAFKLEEKFEARLNEFSGNLERAAVELAQDWRSDQNLQKLEALLIVMNDKDMLLVSGSGEVIAPDDDILAIGSGGNFAQAAATALHHHAKDMSAKEIAETAIGIAGDIDIFTNHNIISEEL
;
A
#
# COMPACT_ATOMS: atom_id res chain seq x y z
N VAL A 1 -3.25 -35.95 4.06
CA VAL A 1 -3.91 -34.71 3.59
C VAL A 1 -3.01 -33.58 4.04
N LEU A 2 -2.25 -32.98 3.11
CA LEU A 2 -1.47 -31.78 3.41
C LEU A 2 -2.49 -30.67 3.72
N TYR A 3 -2.47 -30.17 4.94
CA TYR A 3 -3.20 -28.99 5.34
C TYR A 3 -2.48 -27.78 4.69
N MET A 4 -2.95 -27.37 3.52
CA MET A 4 -2.54 -26.07 2.98
C MET A 4 -3.31 -25.01 3.76
N PRO A 5 -2.64 -24.08 4.41
CA PRO A 5 -3.32 -22.96 5.05
C PRO A 5 -4.09 -22.18 3.99
N VAL A 6 -5.34 -21.84 4.27
CA VAL A 6 -6.15 -21.00 3.39
C VAL A 6 -5.49 -19.62 3.36
N LYS A 7 -4.95 -19.26 2.20
CA LYS A 7 -4.30 -17.95 2.00
C LYS A 7 -5.37 -16.95 1.59
N PHE A 8 -5.47 -15.85 2.33
CA PHE A 8 -6.24 -14.69 1.92
C PHE A 8 -5.33 -13.80 1.09
N GLU A 9 -5.60 -13.71 -0.17
CA GLU A 9 -4.87 -12.86 -1.09
C GLU A 9 -5.79 -11.75 -1.56
N ALA A 10 -5.30 -10.57 -1.55
CA ALA A 10 -5.86 -9.48 -2.31
C ALA A 10 -5.04 -8.24 -2.07
N THR A 11 -4.82 -7.49 -3.07
CA THR A 11 -4.61 -6.07 -2.92
C THR A 11 -3.78 -5.53 -4.04
N THR A 12 -4.22 -4.44 -4.59
CA THR A 12 -3.38 -3.54 -5.36
C THR A 12 -3.44 -2.18 -4.72
N ILE A 13 -2.28 -1.65 -4.38
CA ILE A 13 -2.08 -0.29 -3.87
C ILE A 13 -1.12 0.42 -4.79
N VAL A 14 -1.41 1.67 -5.12
CA VAL A 14 -0.48 2.57 -5.80
C VAL A 14 -0.43 3.91 -5.10
N ALA A 15 0.76 4.44 -4.90
CA ALA A 15 1.02 5.78 -4.41
C ALA A 15 1.72 6.60 -5.49
N VAL A 16 1.27 7.83 -5.67
CA VAL A 16 1.68 8.74 -6.73
C VAL A 16 1.98 10.11 -6.15
N ARG A 17 3.14 10.68 -6.49
CA ARG A 17 3.41 12.10 -6.36
C ARG A 17 3.39 12.73 -7.73
N HIS A 18 2.54 13.74 -7.92
CA HIS A 18 2.39 14.43 -9.20
C HIS A 18 1.98 15.88 -9.00
N ASN A 19 2.67 16.79 -9.69
CA ASN A 19 2.42 18.24 -9.60
C ASN A 19 2.39 18.79 -8.17
N GLY A 20 3.24 18.27 -7.29
CA GLY A 20 3.36 18.71 -5.89
C GLY A 20 2.29 18.15 -4.94
N HIS A 21 1.43 17.24 -5.40
CA HIS A 21 0.42 16.54 -4.60
C HIS A 21 0.74 15.05 -4.48
N ASN A 22 0.38 14.47 -3.35
CA ASN A 22 0.55 13.04 -3.07
C ASN A 22 -0.82 12.36 -2.96
N ALA A 23 -0.99 11.25 -3.63
CA ALA A 23 -2.19 10.44 -3.54
C ALA A 23 -1.86 8.96 -3.45
N MET A 24 -2.69 8.21 -2.77
CA MET A 24 -2.63 6.76 -2.70
C MET A 24 -4.00 6.18 -2.97
N ALA A 25 -4.08 5.18 -3.83
CA ALA A 25 -5.31 4.47 -4.13
C ALA A 25 -5.13 2.96 -3.96
N GLY A 26 -6.22 2.29 -3.63
CA GLY A 26 -6.29 0.84 -3.52
C GLY A 26 -7.64 0.30 -3.96
N ASP A 27 -7.66 -0.96 -4.39
CA ASP A 27 -8.90 -1.69 -4.64
C ASP A 27 -9.52 -2.25 -3.36
N GLY A 28 -10.71 -2.82 -3.45
CA GLY A 28 -11.45 -3.34 -2.29
C GLY A 28 -11.57 -4.86 -2.22
N GLN A 29 -10.94 -5.63 -3.11
CA GLN A 29 -11.15 -7.08 -3.16
C GLN A 29 -10.36 -7.83 -2.09
N VAL A 30 -11.01 -8.76 -1.42
CA VAL A 30 -10.40 -9.79 -0.56
C VAL A 30 -10.80 -11.15 -1.11
N THR A 31 -9.82 -11.96 -1.49
CA THR A 31 -10.00 -13.28 -2.10
C THR A 31 -9.50 -14.38 -1.14
N MET A 32 -10.20 -15.48 -1.09
CA MET A 32 -9.83 -16.65 -0.31
C MET A 32 -9.42 -17.79 -1.24
N GLY A 33 -8.19 -18.26 -1.08
CA GLY A 33 -7.67 -19.44 -1.79
C GLY A 33 -7.72 -19.32 -3.31
N GLU A 34 -7.51 -18.15 -3.86
CA GLU A 34 -7.48 -17.83 -5.29
C GLU A 34 -8.79 -18.11 -6.05
N LYS A 35 -9.89 -18.38 -5.34
CA LYS A 35 -11.13 -18.87 -5.96
C LYS A 35 -12.39 -18.12 -5.57
N VAL A 36 -12.44 -17.55 -4.36
CA VAL A 36 -13.67 -16.98 -3.81
C VAL A 36 -13.45 -15.55 -3.36
N ILE A 37 -14.25 -14.62 -3.87
CA ILE A 37 -14.27 -13.25 -3.37
C ILE A 37 -15.05 -13.23 -2.06
N MET A 38 -14.36 -12.92 -0.96
CA MET A 38 -14.95 -12.83 0.38
C MET A 38 -15.50 -11.44 0.67
N LYS A 39 -14.89 -10.41 0.12
CA LYS A 39 -15.28 -9.02 0.27
C LYS A 39 -14.82 -8.21 -0.94
N GLY A 40 -15.66 -7.29 -1.39
CA GLY A 40 -15.34 -6.40 -2.53
C GLY A 40 -15.08 -4.95 -2.14
N THR A 41 -15.24 -4.59 -0.87
CA THR A 41 -15.22 -3.21 -0.36
C THR A 41 -14.31 -3.04 0.85
N ALA A 42 -13.17 -3.73 0.87
CA ALA A 42 -12.19 -3.59 1.94
C ALA A 42 -11.46 -2.24 1.82
N HIS A 43 -11.20 -1.61 2.96
CA HIS A 43 -10.43 -0.38 3.06
C HIS A 43 -8.97 -0.73 3.28
N LYS A 44 -8.16 -0.62 2.24
CA LYS A 44 -6.73 -0.96 2.25
C LYS A 44 -5.82 0.27 2.28
N VAL A 45 -6.39 1.45 2.10
CA VAL A 45 -5.73 2.75 2.22
C VAL A 45 -6.38 3.50 3.36
N ARG A 46 -5.57 4.02 4.28
CA ARG A 46 -6.04 4.68 5.50
C ARG A 46 -5.20 5.87 5.89
N ARG A 47 -5.84 6.82 6.57
CA ARG A 47 -5.15 7.92 7.25
C ARG A 47 -4.85 7.54 8.69
N ILE A 48 -3.66 7.88 9.14
CA ILE A 48 -3.20 7.74 10.52
C ILE A 48 -2.47 9.02 10.97
N TYR A 49 -2.05 9.06 12.23
CA TYR A 49 -1.27 10.17 12.79
C TYR A 49 -1.92 11.54 12.54
N ASN A 50 -3.13 11.73 13.09
CA ASN A 50 -3.93 12.97 12.94
C ASN A 50 -4.13 13.37 11.46
N ASP A 51 -4.45 12.40 10.61
CA ASP A 51 -4.68 12.55 9.17
C ASP A 51 -3.50 13.09 8.35
N LYS A 52 -2.29 13.06 8.92
CA LYS A 52 -1.07 13.57 8.25
C LYS A 52 -0.28 12.50 7.50
N VAL A 53 -0.60 11.25 7.71
CA VAL A 53 0.07 10.12 7.08
C VAL A 53 -0.96 9.20 6.45
N VAL A 54 -0.71 8.76 5.23
CA VAL A 54 -1.50 7.74 4.54
C VAL A 54 -0.69 6.46 4.47
N VAL A 55 -1.34 5.34 4.79
CA VAL A 55 -0.76 4.01 4.70
C VAL A 55 -1.59 3.13 3.77
N GLY A 56 -0.89 2.33 2.97
CA GLY A 56 -1.48 1.30 2.11
C GLY A 56 -0.81 -0.04 2.37
N PHE A 57 -1.60 -1.09 2.45
CA PHE A 57 -1.15 -2.39 2.91
C PHE A 57 -1.53 -3.49 1.91
N ALA A 58 -0.57 -4.34 1.58
CA ALA A 58 -0.77 -5.57 0.82
C ALA A 58 -0.41 -6.79 1.69
N GLY A 59 -1.39 -7.66 1.95
CA GLY A 59 -1.27 -8.83 2.80
C GLY A 59 -2.58 -9.15 3.52
N SER A 60 -2.51 -9.91 4.63
CA SER A 60 -3.71 -10.24 5.39
C SER A 60 -4.23 -9.02 6.18
N VAL A 61 -5.55 -8.90 6.28
CA VAL A 61 -6.19 -7.77 6.99
C VAL A 61 -5.82 -7.72 8.47
N ALA A 62 -5.66 -8.88 9.11
CA ALA A 62 -5.27 -8.94 10.53
C ALA A 62 -3.85 -8.41 10.75
N ASP A 63 -2.95 -8.67 9.81
CA ASP A 63 -1.56 -8.22 9.84
C ASP A 63 -1.47 -6.73 9.56
N ALA A 64 -2.34 -6.21 8.67
CA ALA A 64 -2.43 -4.78 8.37
C ALA A 64 -2.66 -3.95 9.63
N PHE A 65 -3.67 -4.28 10.42
CA PHE A 65 -3.99 -3.55 11.64
C PHE A 65 -2.83 -3.52 12.63
N LYS A 66 -2.16 -4.65 12.82
CA LYS A 66 -1.02 -4.74 13.74
C LYS A 66 0.16 -3.90 13.30
N LEU A 67 0.44 -3.88 11.99
CA LEU A 67 1.53 -3.07 11.45
C LEU A 67 1.20 -1.57 11.45
N GLU A 68 -0.04 -1.20 11.14
CA GLU A 68 -0.50 0.19 11.24
C GLU A 68 -0.39 0.73 12.67
N GLU A 69 -0.83 -0.04 13.67
CA GLU A 69 -0.74 0.33 15.09
C GLU A 69 0.72 0.54 15.52
N LYS A 70 1.61 -0.39 15.14
CA LYS A 70 3.04 -0.25 15.44
C LYS A 70 3.67 0.95 14.70
N PHE A 71 3.28 1.19 13.48
CA PHE A 71 3.78 2.33 12.71
C PHE A 71 3.33 3.66 13.31
N GLU A 72 2.08 3.78 13.70
CA GLU A 72 1.57 4.98 14.37
C GLU A 72 2.27 5.23 15.71
N ALA A 73 2.58 4.18 16.47
CA ALA A 73 3.38 4.28 17.69
C ALA A 73 4.78 4.85 17.40
N ARG A 74 5.44 4.41 16.33
CA ARG A 74 6.74 4.94 15.90
C ARG A 74 6.65 6.39 15.40
N LEU A 75 5.59 6.74 14.68
CA LEU A 75 5.34 8.13 14.30
C LEU A 75 5.18 9.06 15.51
N ASN A 76 4.46 8.62 16.52
CA ASN A 76 4.31 9.37 17.77
C ASN A 76 5.66 9.52 18.51
N GLU A 77 6.45 8.44 18.59
CA GLU A 77 7.77 8.44 19.22
C GLU A 77 8.74 9.42 18.54
N PHE A 78 8.72 9.48 17.21
CA PHE A 78 9.64 10.31 16.41
C PHE A 78 9.01 11.60 15.88
N SER A 79 7.94 12.08 16.50
CA SER A 79 7.30 13.36 16.21
C SER A 79 6.90 13.52 14.73
N GLY A 80 6.42 12.42 14.11
CA GLY A 80 5.96 12.40 12.72
C GLY A 80 7.05 12.30 11.67
N ASN A 81 8.30 12.04 12.05
CA ASN A 81 9.37 11.76 11.08
C ASN A 81 9.11 10.42 10.40
N LEU A 82 8.61 10.46 9.16
CA LEU A 82 8.16 9.29 8.41
C LEU A 82 9.30 8.30 8.15
N GLU A 83 10.44 8.80 7.66
CA GLU A 83 11.59 7.96 7.33
C GLU A 83 12.11 7.22 8.57
N ARG A 84 12.29 7.93 9.68
CA ARG A 84 12.76 7.33 10.91
C ARG A 84 11.76 6.31 11.46
N ALA A 85 10.48 6.64 11.48
CA ALA A 85 9.43 5.71 11.90
C ALA A 85 9.38 4.45 11.01
N ALA A 86 9.57 4.60 9.70
CA ALA A 86 9.62 3.50 8.75
C ALA A 86 10.83 2.59 8.99
N VAL A 87 12.02 3.15 9.21
CA VAL A 87 13.24 2.39 9.51
C VAL A 87 13.09 1.60 10.81
N GLU A 88 12.57 2.22 11.86
CA GLU A 88 12.35 1.56 13.15
C GLU A 88 11.28 0.46 13.04
N LEU A 89 10.20 0.68 12.29
CA LEU A 89 9.21 -0.36 12.01
C LEU A 89 9.84 -1.54 11.26
N ALA A 90 10.66 -1.27 10.25
CA ALA A 90 11.34 -2.31 9.48
C ALA A 90 12.28 -3.16 10.35
N GLN A 91 13.00 -2.54 11.29
CA GLN A 91 13.84 -3.23 12.27
C GLN A 91 13.02 -4.09 13.24
N ASP A 92 11.92 -3.55 13.78
CA ASP A 92 10.98 -4.29 14.61
C ASP A 92 10.40 -5.49 13.85
N TRP A 93 9.99 -5.27 12.61
CA TRP A 93 9.42 -6.32 11.77
C TRP A 93 10.41 -7.45 11.51
N ARG A 94 11.67 -7.11 11.22
CA ARG A 94 12.74 -8.07 10.99
C ARG A 94 13.15 -8.84 12.24
N SER A 95 13.08 -8.24 13.44
CA SER A 95 13.59 -8.81 14.69
C SER A 95 12.54 -9.53 15.54
N ASP A 96 11.26 -9.17 15.42
CA ASP A 96 10.16 -9.80 16.17
C ASP A 96 9.74 -11.12 15.51
N GLN A 97 9.87 -12.23 16.20
CA GLN A 97 9.53 -13.57 15.70
C GLN A 97 8.06 -13.73 15.26
N ASN A 98 7.16 -12.94 15.82
CA ASN A 98 5.75 -12.94 15.42
C ASN A 98 5.52 -12.11 14.16
N LEU A 99 6.22 -10.98 14.04
CA LEU A 99 6.12 -10.10 12.87
C LEU A 99 6.82 -10.68 11.64
N GLN A 100 7.96 -11.38 11.81
CA GLN A 100 8.69 -12.01 10.70
C GLN A 100 7.86 -12.98 9.87
N LYS A 101 6.79 -13.53 10.46
CA LYS A 101 5.88 -14.47 9.77
C LYS A 101 4.85 -13.75 8.90
N LEU A 102 4.79 -12.42 8.96
CA LEU A 102 3.84 -11.64 8.18
C LEU A 102 4.39 -11.44 6.77
N GLU A 103 3.76 -12.08 5.82
CA GLU A 103 4.00 -11.84 4.39
C GLU A 103 3.20 -10.60 3.97
N ALA A 104 3.82 -9.44 4.05
CA ALA A 104 3.17 -8.17 3.78
C ALA A 104 4.13 -7.12 3.23
N LEU A 105 3.57 -6.14 2.54
CA LEU A 105 4.24 -4.91 2.11
C LEU A 105 3.39 -3.72 2.55
N LEU A 106 4.05 -2.65 2.93
CA LEU A 106 3.44 -1.42 3.37
C LEU A 106 3.97 -0.25 2.55
N ILE A 107 3.09 0.61 2.04
CA ILE A 107 3.48 1.94 1.54
C ILE A 107 3.03 2.96 2.59
N VAL A 108 3.93 3.85 2.96
CA VAL A 108 3.66 4.97 3.86
C VAL A 108 3.99 6.28 3.16
N MET A 109 3.14 7.29 3.37
CA MET A 109 3.23 8.56 2.65
C MET A 109 2.79 9.71 3.54
N ASN A 110 3.53 10.82 3.50
CA ASN A 110 3.11 12.11 4.02
C ASN A 110 3.20 13.18 2.92
N ASP A 111 3.16 14.44 3.28
CA ASP A 111 3.29 15.57 2.33
C ASP A 111 4.68 15.68 1.67
N LYS A 112 5.70 15.02 2.24
CA LYS A 112 7.10 15.11 1.79
C LYS A 112 7.65 13.82 1.24
N ASP A 113 7.38 12.71 1.94
CA ASP A 113 8.04 11.42 1.71
C ASP A 113 7.04 10.33 1.33
N MET A 114 7.52 9.38 0.56
CA MET A 114 6.83 8.18 0.15
C MET A 114 7.80 7.01 0.23
N LEU A 115 7.46 5.98 1.02
CA LEU A 115 8.36 4.87 1.32
C LEU A 115 7.62 3.53 1.24
N LEU A 116 8.31 2.54 0.69
CA LEU A 116 7.92 1.14 0.79
C LEU A 116 8.66 0.52 1.98
N VAL A 117 7.93 -0.21 2.82
CA VAL A 117 8.47 -0.94 3.97
C VAL A 117 8.15 -2.42 3.83
N SER A 118 9.15 -3.27 3.99
CA SER A 118 9.01 -4.73 3.88
C SER A 118 9.39 -5.47 5.17
N GLY A 119 8.87 -6.68 5.30
CA GLY A 119 9.21 -7.57 6.42
C GLY A 119 10.66 -8.09 6.42
N SER A 120 11.38 -7.93 5.31
CA SER A 120 12.82 -8.19 5.24
C SER A 120 13.68 -7.10 5.89
N GLY A 121 13.07 -6.00 6.29
CA GLY A 121 13.74 -4.85 6.93
C GLY A 121 14.15 -3.76 5.95
N GLU A 122 13.64 -3.80 4.71
CA GLU A 122 13.95 -2.79 3.71
C GLU A 122 12.99 -1.61 3.76
N VAL A 123 13.54 -0.42 3.56
CA VAL A 123 12.82 0.83 3.39
C VAL A 123 13.31 1.47 2.09
N ILE A 124 12.41 1.62 1.13
CA ILE A 124 12.75 2.05 -0.22
C ILE A 124 11.94 3.30 -0.61
N ALA A 125 12.65 4.36 -1.00
CA ALA A 125 12.04 5.51 -1.66
C ALA A 125 11.97 5.28 -3.17
N PRO A 126 10.92 5.74 -3.88
CA PRO A 126 10.84 5.57 -5.33
C PRO A 126 11.78 6.53 -6.06
N ASP A 127 12.32 6.07 -7.20
CA ASP A 127 13.10 6.94 -8.09
C ASP A 127 12.21 7.89 -8.92
N ASP A 128 10.97 7.49 -9.18
CA ASP A 128 10.09 8.13 -10.17
C ASP A 128 8.72 8.52 -9.57
N ASP A 129 8.70 8.88 -8.29
CA ASP A 129 7.51 9.35 -7.56
C ASP A 129 6.30 8.40 -7.56
N ILE A 130 6.53 7.10 -7.83
CA ILE A 130 5.49 6.08 -7.86
C ILE A 130 5.94 4.83 -7.12
N LEU A 131 5.09 4.33 -6.24
CA LEU A 131 5.21 3.02 -5.59
C LEU A 131 3.93 2.23 -5.81
N ALA A 132 4.05 0.93 -6.07
CA ALA A 132 2.91 0.03 -6.12
C ALA A 132 3.24 -1.32 -5.49
N ILE A 133 2.25 -1.93 -4.85
CA ILE A 133 2.37 -3.22 -4.17
C ILE A 133 1.12 -4.08 -4.44
N GLY A 134 1.27 -5.38 -4.20
CA GLY A 134 0.19 -6.35 -4.32
C GLY A 134 0.16 -7.06 -5.67
N SER A 135 -0.86 -7.90 -5.87
CA SER A 135 -1.00 -8.77 -7.06
C SER A 135 -1.07 -7.99 -8.38
N GLY A 136 -1.81 -6.89 -8.41
CA GLY A 136 -1.90 -5.97 -9.55
C GLY A 136 -0.87 -4.85 -9.53
N GLY A 137 0.08 -4.85 -8.60
CA GLY A 137 1.02 -3.77 -8.38
C GLY A 137 1.84 -3.40 -9.61
N ASN A 138 2.35 -4.37 -10.35
CA ASN A 138 3.13 -4.11 -11.57
C ASN A 138 2.30 -3.45 -12.68
N PHE A 139 1.03 -3.82 -12.80
CA PHE A 139 0.12 -3.19 -13.78
C PHE A 139 -0.20 -1.75 -13.37
N ALA A 140 -0.52 -1.53 -12.10
CA ALA A 140 -0.76 -0.20 -11.56
C ALA A 140 0.48 0.70 -11.66
N GLN A 141 1.66 0.18 -11.37
CA GLN A 141 2.91 0.93 -11.50
C GLN A 141 3.19 1.35 -12.95
N ALA A 142 3.05 0.44 -13.89
CA ALA A 142 3.25 0.74 -15.31
C ALA A 142 2.25 1.80 -15.81
N ALA A 143 0.97 1.68 -15.44
CA ALA A 143 -0.06 2.65 -15.79
C ALA A 143 0.20 4.02 -15.16
N ALA A 144 0.49 4.07 -13.86
CA ALA A 144 0.77 5.31 -13.14
C ALA A 144 2.02 6.00 -13.67
N THR A 145 3.08 5.26 -13.99
CA THR A 145 4.30 5.80 -14.58
C THR A 145 4.03 6.44 -15.93
N ALA A 146 3.28 5.78 -16.81
CA ALA A 146 2.92 6.32 -18.12
C ALA A 146 2.10 7.61 -17.98
N LEU A 147 1.11 7.63 -17.09
CA LEU A 147 0.28 8.81 -16.84
C LEU A 147 1.09 9.95 -16.20
N HIS A 148 1.96 9.64 -15.24
CA HIS A 148 2.83 10.64 -14.59
C HIS A 148 3.71 11.37 -15.61
N HIS A 149 4.26 10.65 -16.59
CA HIS A 149 5.13 11.23 -17.60
C HIS A 149 4.39 11.96 -18.73
N HIS A 150 3.18 11.52 -19.09
CA HIS A 150 2.50 11.99 -20.31
C HIS A 150 1.16 12.70 -20.07
N ALA A 151 0.51 12.53 -18.93
CA ALA A 151 -0.78 13.13 -18.63
C ALA A 151 -0.62 14.29 -17.60
N LYS A 152 0.01 15.37 -18.01
CA LYS A 152 0.39 16.49 -17.13
C LYS A 152 -0.80 17.22 -16.48
N ASP A 153 -1.97 17.15 -17.08
CA ASP A 153 -3.20 17.81 -16.61
C ASP A 153 -3.99 16.96 -15.59
N MET A 154 -3.62 15.68 -15.39
CA MET A 154 -4.23 14.84 -14.39
C MET A 154 -3.72 15.19 -12.99
N SER A 155 -4.58 15.08 -11.98
CA SER A 155 -4.15 15.14 -10.57
C SER A 155 -3.47 13.84 -10.14
N ALA A 156 -2.69 13.89 -9.04
CA ALA A 156 -2.10 12.68 -8.45
C ALA A 156 -3.17 11.63 -8.12
N LYS A 157 -4.31 12.07 -7.59
CA LYS A 157 -5.46 11.21 -7.28
C LYS A 157 -6.05 10.55 -8.53
N GLU A 158 -6.28 11.31 -9.60
CA GLU A 158 -6.79 10.77 -10.86
C GLU A 158 -5.85 9.74 -11.47
N ILE A 159 -4.53 9.97 -11.40
CA ILE A 159 -3.51 9.01 -11.85
C ILE A 159 -3.59 7.74 -11.01
N ALA A 160 -3.62 7.86 -9.69
CA ALA A 160 -3.66 6.70 -8.79
C ALA A 160 -4.94 5.87 -9.00
N GLU A 161 -6.11 6.50 -9.06
CA GLU A 161 -7.40 5.82 -9.28
C GLU A 161 -7.47 5.15 -10.66
N THR A 162 -6.99 5.84 -11.70
CA THR A 162 -6.94 5.28 -13.06
C THR A 162 -6.01 4.07 -13.12
N ALA A 163 -4.85 4.14 -12.47
CA ALA A 163 -3.89 3.04 -12.43
C ALA A 163 -4.46 1.80 -11.73
N ILE A 164 -5.19 1.96 -10.63
CA ILE A 164 -5.90 0.85 -9.97
C ILE A 164 -7.00 0.28 -10.89
N GLY A 165 -7.75 1.13 -11.59
CA GLY A 165 -8.75 0.69 -12.56
C GLY A 165 -8.16 -0.18 -13.67
N ILE A 166 -7.03 0.24 -14.25
CA ILE A 166 -6.31 -0.53 -15.28
C ILE A 166 -5.80 -1.87 -14.71
N ALA A 167 -5.26 -1.86 -13.49
CA ALA A 167 -4.86 -3.10 -12.82
C ALA A 167 -6.06 -4.04 -12.62
N GLY A 168 -7.23 -3.50 -12.28
CA GLY A 168 -8.48 -4.26 -12.12
C GLY A 168 -9.01 -4.89 -13.41
N ASP A 169 -8.68 -4.33 -14.57
CA ASP A 169 -9.00 -4.91 -15.87
C ASP A 169 -8.11 -6.12 -16.24
N ILE A 170 -6.98 -6.27 -15.57
CA ILE A 170 -5.97 -7.29 -15.91
C ILE A 170 -5.84 -8.34 -14.81
N ASP A 171 -5.76 -7.89 -13.55
CA ASP A 171 -5.54 -8.75 -12.39
C ASP A 171 -6.86 -9.24 -11.80
N ILE A 172 -7.07 -10.55 -11.78
CA ILE A 172 -8.30 -11.18 -11.25
C ILE A 172 -8.49 -10.95 -9.74
N PHE A 173 -7.44 -10.56 -9.01
CA PHE A 173 -7.47 -10.27 -7.57
C PHE A 173 -7.70 -8.79 -7.25
N THR A 174 -7.87 -7.95 -8.27
CA THR A 174 -8.08 -6.51 -8.15
C THR A 174 -9.45 -6.13 -8.71
N ASN A 175 -10.26 -5.38 -7.95
CA ASN A 175 -11.56 -4.91 -8.43
C ASN A 175 -11.58 -3.38 -8.65
N HIS A 176 -12.74 -2.87 -9.07
CA HIS A 176 -12.95 -1.44 -9.35
C HIS A 176 -13.62 -0.67 -8.19
N ASN A 177 -13.70 -1.27 -7.01
CA ASN A 177 -14.13 -0.56 -5.80
C ASN A 177 -12.91 0.18 -5.22
N ILE A 178 -12.64 1.35 -5.76
CA ILE A 178 -11.41 2.11 -5.49
C ILE A 178 -11.62 3.08 -4.34
N ILE A 179 -10.70 3.05 -3.40
CA ILE A 179 -10.60 4.01 -2.31
C ILE A 179 -9.29 4.75 -2.45
N SER A 180 -9.32 6.06 -2.34
CA SER A 180 -8.13 6.92 -2.46
C SER A 180 -8.08 7.96 -1.36
N GLU A 181 -6.86 8.34 -0.98
CA GLU A 181 -6.54 9.41 -0.07
C GLU A 181 -5.51 10.34 -0.71
N GLU A 182 -5.64 11.64 -0.46
CA GLU A 182 -4.77 12.70 -1.01
C GLU A 182 -4.23 13.57 0.11
N LEU A 183 -2.94 13.94 0.03
CA LEU A 183 -2.25 14.84 0.96
C LEU A 183 -1.68 16.05 0.22
#